data_f124399cfbd164c4a4d2e2f11502f9a1
#
_entry.id   f124399cfbd164c4a4d2e2f11502f9a1
#
_cell.length_a   1.000
_cell.length_b   1.000
_cell.length_c   1.000
_cell.angle_alpha   90.00
_cell.angle_beta   90.00
_cell.angle_gamma   90.00
#
_symmetry.space_group_name_H-M   'P 1'
#
loop_
_entity.id
_entity.type
_entity.pdbx_description
1 polymer ?
#
loop_
_entity_poly.entity_id
_entity_poly.type
_entity_poly.pdbx_seq_one_letter_code
_entity_poly.pdbx_strand_id
1 'polypeptide(L)'
;QPLQSDSIMKNPFDITILCKVVDNFGDIGVVYRLAKSILNLSQNPQFAKTKIRLIVDDLTAFNKINDKIDDKKSFQCVNGMEIYDWNDFDFCYNEFTKNPPVVILECFQCGRPDWLEKILFEDKVRHIVNIIMIDYLTAEDYAETFHCLQSLTRSARVQKVNFMPGFTEKTGGLILDNMENLLQKKVEKKQILFFSYDRDWSFLTSALERFYNENGFKKLFVAQGKGKESFCKAYKDEKCN
;
A
#
# COMPACT_ATOMS: atom_id res chain seq x y z
N GLN A 1 31.98 -32.34 16.38
CA GLN A 1 32.25 -30.89 16.33
C GLN A 1 30.91 -30.20 15.97
N PRO A 2 30.38 -29.29 16.76
CA PRO A 2 29.17 -28.54 16.40
C PRO A 2 29.55 -27.52 15.32
N LEU A 3 28.80 -27.51 14.24
CA LEU A 3 28.86 -26.48 13.20
C LEU A 3 28.55 -25.12 13.86
N GLN A 4 29.51 -24.23 13.80
CA GLN A 4 29.35 -22.84 14.22
C GLN A 4 28.30 -22.17 13.35
N SER A 5 27.13 -21.96 13.94
CA SER A 5 26.06 -21.13 13.42
C SER A 5 26.23 -19.69 13.95
N ASP A 6 27.23 -18.96 13.51
CA ASP A 6 27.43 -17.57 13.93
C ASP A 6 27.93 -16.69 12.78
N SER A 7 27.00 -16.35 11.90
CA SER A 7 27.01 -15.06 11.22
C SER A 7 25.59 -14.67 10.81
N ILE A 8 24.69 -14.60 11.80
CA ILE A 8 23.39 -13.94 11.61
C ILE A 8 23.68 -12.47 11.33
N MET A 9 23.26 -12.02 10.17
CA MET A 9 23.48 -10.70 9.61
C MET A 9 23.31 -9.62 10.68
N LYS A 10 24.39 -8.93 11.01
CA LYS A 10 24.39 -7.79 11.97
C LYS A 10 23.63 -6.56 11.45
N ASN A 11 23.31 -6.51 10.16
CA ASN A 11 22.56 -5.41 9.55
C ASN A 11 21.10 -5.77 9.36
N PRO A 12 20.16 -4.85 9.60
CA PRO A 12 18.75 -5.08 9.34
C PRO A 12 18.54 -5.41 7.85
N PHE A 13 17.64 -6.37 7.59
CA PHE A 13 17.22 -6.71 6.23
C PHE A 13 16.43 -5.55 5.63
N ASP A 14 16.86 -5.05 4.47
CA ASP A 14 16.27 -3.88 3.82
C ASP A 14 15.20 -4.30 2.82
N ILE A 15 13.97 -3.81 3.01
CA ILE A 15 12.84 -3.99 2.10
C ILE A 15 12.42 -2.62 1.58
N THR A 16 12.47 -2.45 0.26
CA THR A 16 11.97 -1.27 -0.44
C THR A 16 10.57 -1.57 -0.96
N ILE A 17 9.59 -0.73 -0.62
CA ILE A 17 8.19 -0.90 -1.02
C ILE A 17 7.80 0.27 -1.91
N LEU A 18 7.28 -0.03 -3.10
CA LEU A 18 6.81 0.96 -4.08
C LEU A 18 5.29 1.07 -4.02
N CYS A 19 4.80 2.28 -3.92
CA CYS A 19 3.38 2.60 -3.96
C CYS A 19 3.11 3.76 -4.89
N LYS A 20 2.34 3.51 -5.94
CA LYS A 20 1.73 4.55 -6.77
C LYS A 20 0.25 4.62 -6.44
N VAL A 21 -0.21 5.79 -6.03
CA VAL A 21 -1.60 6.00 -5.58
C VAL A 21 -2.47 6.26 -6.81
N VAL A 22 -3.20 5.26 -7.25
CA VAL A 22 -4.15 5.36 -8.37
C VAL A 22 -5.58 5.48 -7.86
N ASP A 23 -5.90 4.70 -6.83
CA ASP A 23 -7.24 4.58 -6.26
C ASP A 23 -7.37 5.26 -4.91
N ASN A 24 -7.81 6.53 -4.89
CA ASN A 24 -8.07 7.31 -3.66
C ASN A 24 -7.01 7.05 -2.57
N PHE A 25 -7.42 6.29 -1.53
CA PHE A 25 -6.57 5.89 -0.41
C PHE A 25 -6.34 4.38 -0.36
N GLY A 26 -6.91 3.61 -1.31
CA GLY A 26 -6.87 2.15 -1.31
C GLY A 26 -5.44 1.63 -1.38
N ASP A 27 -4.71 2.06 -2.39
CA ASP A 27 -3.35 1.59 -2.63
C ASP A 27 -2.42 1.90 -1.47
N ILE A 28 -2.34 3.16 -1.05
CA ILE A 28 -1.47 3.56 0.06
C ILE A 28 -1.95 2.98 1.41
N GLY A 29 -3.25 2.81 1.60
CA GLY A 29 -3.81 2.19 2.80
C GLY A 29 -3.38 0.74 2.97
N VAL A 30 -3.45 -0.06 1.91
CA VAL A 30 -3.02 -1.46 1.92
C VAL A 30 -1.50 -1.57 2.06
N VAL A 31 -0.75 -0.77 1.30
CA VAL A 31 0.72 -0.77 1.37
C VAL A 31 1.22 -0.36 2.76
N TYR A 32 0.62 0.65 3.37
CA TYR A 32 0.98 1.07 4.72
C TYR A 32 0.67 -0.01 5.77
N ARG A 33 -0.46 -0.72 5.64
CA ARG A 33 -0.79 -1.88 6.48
C ARG A 33 0.24 -3.00 6.32
N LEU A 34 0.60 -3.33 5.08
CA LEU A 34 1.64 -4.32 4.78
C LEU A 34 2.98 -3.95 5.43
N ALA A 35 3.42 -2.71 5.25
CA ALA A 35 4.66 -2.22 5.83
C ALA A 35 4.66 -2.32 7.37
N LYS A 36 3.56 -1.93 8.03
CA LYS A 36 3.38 -2.08 9.48
C LYS A 36 3.42 -3.55 9.91
N SER A 37 2.76 -4.43 9.17
CA SER A 37 2.73 -5.86 9.48
C SER A 37 4.13 -6.48 9.39
N ILE A 38 4.93 -6.12 8.38
CA ILE A 38 6.31 -6.56 8.24
C ILE A 38 7.16 -6.06 9.41
N LEU A 39 7.04 -4.79 9.80
CA LEU A 39 7.76 -4.24 10.95
C LEU A 39 7.37 -4.93 12.26
N ASN A 40 6.09 -5.21 12.46
CA ASN A 40 5.62 -5.92 13.64
C ASN A 40 6.19 -7.34 13.71
N LEU A 41 6.22 -8.06 12.60
CA LEU A 41 6.84 -9.37 12.52
C LEU A 41 8.34 -9.31 12.85
N SER A 42 9.04 -8.27 12.41
CA SER A 42 10.47 -8.08 12.68
C SER A 42 10.79 -7.83 14.17
N GLN A 43 9.80 -7.55 15.03
CA GLN A 43 9.97 -7.50 16.48
C GLN A 43 10.07 -8.89 17.10
N ASN A 44 9.61 -9.93 16.43
CA ASN A 44 9.78 -11.30 16.89
C ASN A 44 11.24 -11.75 16.66
N PRO A 45 11.95 -12.24 17.69
CA PRO A 45 13.35 -12.70 17.59
C PRO A 45 13.58 -13.81 16.55
N GLN A 46 12.53 -14.51 16.13
CA GLN A 46 12.60 -15.55 15.10
C GLN A 46 12.77 -14.96 13.67
N PHE A 47 12.49 -13.68 13.49
CA PHE A 47 12.63 -13.00 12.20
C PHE A 47 13.80 -12.03 12.22
N ALA A 48 14.41 -11.82 11.07
CA ALA A 48 15.46 -10.81 10.92
C ALA A 48 14.90 -9.41 11.17
N LYS A 49 15.68 -8.56 11.85
CA LYS A 49 15.34 -7.13 11.92
C LYS A 49 15.21 -6.57 10.52
N THR A 50 14.12 -5.87 10.26
CA THR A 50 13.80 -5.35 8.94
C THR A 50 13.76 -3.82 8.97
N LYS A 51 14.41 -3.21 7.98
CA LYS A 51 14.31 -1.80 7.66
C LYS A 51 13.37 -1.64 6.47
N ILE A 52 12.39 -0.74 6.59
CA ILE A 52 11.45 -0.44 5.51
C ILE A 52 11.78 0.91 4.89
N ARG A 53 11.96 0.91 3.56
CA ARG A 53 12.02 2.10 2.71
C ARG A 53 10.76 2.15 1.85
N LEU A 54 9.83 3.03 2.20
CA LEU A 54 8.56 3.19 1.50
C LEU A 54 8.65 4.37 0.53
N ILE A 55 8.45 4.11 -0.76
CA ILE A 55 8.53 5.10 -1.85
C ILE A 55 7.12 5.33 -2.36
N VAL A 56 6.62 6.56 -2.24
CA VAL A 56 5.23 6.93 -2.52
C VAL A 56 5.18 8.11 -3.47
N ASP A 57 4.33 8.06 -4.49
CA ASP A 57 4.18 9.12 -5.49
C ASP A 57 3.22 10.24 -5.05
N ASP A 58 2.25 9.94 -4.19
CA ASP A 58 1.29 10.90 -3.64
C ASP A 58 1.35 10.95 -2.11
N LEU A 59 2.27 11.75 -1.59
CA LEU A 59 2.42 11.96 -0.15
C LEU A 59 1.24 12.74 0.45
N THR A 60 0.50 13.52 -0.36
CA THR A 60 -0.72 14.21 0.09
C THR A 60 -1.83 13.23 0.42
N ALA A 61 -2.02 12.21 -0.43
CA ALA A 61 -2.93 11.11 -0.12
C ALA A 61 -2.49 10.33 1.12
N PHE A 62 -1.19 10.12 1.29
CA PHE A 62 -0.66 9.44 2.47
C PHE A 62 -0.85 10.26 3.76
N ASN A 63 -0.65 11.58 3.72
CA ASN A 63 -0.92 12.47 4.84
C ASN A 63 -2.36 12.36 5.35
N LYS A 64 -3.34 12.19 4.45
CA LYS A 64 -4.76 12.02 4.84
C LYS A 64 -5.04 10.72 5.61
N ILE A 65 -4.18 9.71 5.48
CA ILE A 65 -4.26 8.45 6.24
C ILE A 65 -3.46 8.56 7.54
N ASN A 66 -2.33 9.25 7.51
CA ASN A 66 -1.44 9.43 8.64
C ASN A 66 -0.95 10.88 8.66
N ASP A 67 -1.47 11.67 9.58
CA ASP A 67 -1.20 13.10 9.76
C ASP A 67 0.25 13.43 10.13
N LYS A 68 1.05 12.44 10.50
CA LYS A 68 2.49 12.60 10.74
C LYS A 68 3.31 12.69 9.46
N ILE A 69 2.71 12.39 8.31
CA ILE A 69 3.38 12.50 7.01
C ILE A 69 3.40 13.96 6.57
N ASP A 70 4.57 14.46 6.27
CA ASP A 70 4.76 15.78 5.66
C ASP A 70 4.86 15.59 4.14
N ASP A 71 3.86 16.08 3.41
CA ASP A 71 3.76 15.90 1.95
C ASP A 71 4.72 16.78 1.13
N LYS A 72 5.53 17.59 1.81
CA LYS A 72 6.52 18.48 1.18
C LYS A 72 7.96 17.99 1.33
N LYS A 73 8.17 16.89 2.05
CA LYS A 73 9.49 16.36 2.31
C LYS A 73 9.87 15.26 1.33
N SER A 74 11.04 15.37 0.72
CA SER A 74 11.65 14.31 -0.10
C SER A 74 11.95 13.05 0.71
N PHE A 75 12.26 13.22 2.01
CA PHE A 75 12.58 12.15 2.93
C PHE A 75 12.09 12.45 4.35
N GLN A 76 11.59 11.43 5.02
CA GLN A 76 11.18 11.48 6.42
C GLN A 76 11.18 10.10 7.06
N CYS A 77 11.33 10.07 8.39
CA CYS A 77 11.17 8.84 9.18
C CYS A 77 9.89 8.94 10.00
N VAL A 78 8.93 8.06 9.74
CA VAL A 78 7.65 8.02 10.46
C VAL A 78 7.31 6.59 10.85
N ASN A 79 6.96 6.38 12.12
CA ASN A 79 6.55 5.08 12.65
C ASN A 79 7.55 3.94 12.34
N GLY A 80 8.86 4.23 12.39
CA GLY A 80 9.92 3.24 12.14
C GLY A 80 10.16 2.92 10.65
N MET A 81 9.57 3.67 9.74
CA MET A 81 9.78 3.55 8.29
C MET A 81 10.50 4.76 7.75
N GLU A 82 11.39 4.56 6.80
CA GLU A 82 11.92 5.61 5.94
C GLU A 82 10.95 5.81 4.76
N ILE A 83 10.50 7.04 4.55
CA ILE A 83 9.52 7.40 3.53
C ILE A 83 10.17 8.38 2.56
N TYR A 84 10.05 8.10 1.28
CA TYR A 84 10.66 8.83 0.18
C TYR A 84 9.59 9.32 -0.77
N ASP A 85 9.75 10.55 -1.28
CA ASP A 85 8.95 11.05 -2.39
C ASP A 85 9.44 10.41 -3.69
N TRP A 86 8.58 9.60 -4.31
CA TRP A 86 8.82 8.96 -5.60
C TRP A 86 9.28 9.96 -6.69
N ASN A 87 8.74 11.20 -6.64
CA ASN A 87 8.93 12.20 -7.66
C ASN A 87 10.23 13.01 -7.52
N ASP A 88 10.91 12.93 -6.38
CA ASP A 88 12.21 13.59 -6.21
C ASP A 88 13.33 12.71 -6.79
N PHE A 89 13.53 12.85 -8.10
CA PHE A 89 14.51 12.06 -8.85
C PHE A 89 15.91 12.19 -8.26
N ASP A 90 16.41 13.40 -8.11
CA ASP A 90 17.81 13.63 -7.73
C ASP A 90 18.12 13.14 -6.33
N PHE A 91 17.24 13.41 -5.39
CA PHE A 91 17.39 12.95 -4.01
C PHE A 91 17.36 11.42 -3.94
N CYS A 92 16.32 10.80 -4.50
CA CYS A 92 16.17 9.35 -4.47
C CYS A 92 17.28 8.62 -5.24
N TYR A 93 17.66 9.12 -6.41
CA TYR A 93 18.76 8.54 -7.18
C TYR A 93 20.07 8.53 -6.38
N ASN A 94 20.41 9.64 -5.75
CA ASN A 94 21.62 9.75 -4.92
C ASN A 94 21.59 8.79 -3.71
N GLU A 95 20.46 8.72 -3.00
CA GLU A 95 20.34 7.87 -1.82
C GLU A 95 20.34 6.38 -2.18
N PHE A 96 19.59 5.97 -3.20
CA PHE A 96 19.48 4.57 -3.60
C PHE A 96 20.66 4.08 -4.43
N THR A 97 21.47 4.96 -5.00
CA THR A 97 22.77 4.57 -5.60
C THR A 97 23.79 4.20 -4.55
N LYS A 98 23.82 4.90 -3.39
CA LYS A 98 24.69 4.57 -2.26
C LYS A 98 24.31 3.23 -1.61
N ASN A 99 23.01 2.98 -1.48
CA ASN A 99 22.43 1.79 -0.86
C ASN A 99 21.37 1.17 -1.76
N PRO A 100 21.77 0.46 -2.85
CA PRO A 100 20.81 -0.15 -3.77
C PRO A 100 19.91 -1.17 -3.06
N PRO A 101 18.64 -1.30 -3.48
CA PRO A 101 17.71 -2.24 -2.86
C PRO A 101 18.11 -3.68 -3.13
N VAL A 102 17.83 -4.56 -2.17
CA VAL A 102 17.99 -6.02 -2.30
C VAL A 102 16.64 -6.68 -2.58
N VAL A 103 15.60 -6.26 -1.87
CA VAL A 103 14.23 -6.69 -2.07
C VAL A 103 13.35 -5.49 -2.35
N ILE A 104 12.59 -5.58 -3.42
CA ILE A 104 11.59 -4.57 -3.81
C ILE A 104 10.22 -5.23 -3.82
N LEU A 105 9.27 -4.64 -3.09
CA LEU A 105 7.86 -4.97 -3.22
C LEU A 105 7.24 -3.94 -4.17
N GLU A 106 6.89 -4.36 -5.37
CA GLU A 106 6.18 -3.56 -6.37
C GLU A 106 4.69 -3.84 -6.23
N CYS A 107 3.95 -2.90 -5.63
CA CYS A 107 2.55 -3.10 -5.28
C CYS A 107 1.63 -2.65 -6.41
N PHE A 108 0.64 -3.51 -6.75
CA PHE A 108 -0.48 -3.19 -7.65
C PHE A 108 -0.04 -2.74 -9.04
N GLN A 109 0.99 -3.40 -9.57
CA GLN A 109 1.52 -3.12 -10.91
C GLN A 109 1.91 -1.64 -11.10
N CYS A 110 2.37 -0.98 -10.02
CA CYS A 110 2.67 0.45 -10.02
C CYS A 110 3.86 0.83 -10.91
N GLY A 111 4.64 -0.15 -11.36
CA GLY A 111 5.90 0.10 -12.02
C GLY A 111 6.97 0.63 -11.06
N ARG A 112 8.00 1.21 -11.62
CA ARG A 112 9.13 1.77 -10.89
C ARG A 112 9.44 3.18 -11.42
N PRO A 113 9.88 4.12 -10.55
CA PRO A 113 10.33 5.42 -11.01
C PRO A 113 11.58 5.30 -11.91
N ASP A 114 11.74 6.23 -12.83
CA ASP A 114 12.85 6.22 -13.81
C ASP A 114 14.22 6.18 -13.14
N TRP A 115 14.39 6.86 -12.02
CA TRP A 115 15.64 6.82 -11.25
C TRP A 115 15.97 5.43 -10.71
N LEU A 116 14.96 4.64 -10.33
CA LEU A 116 15.16 3.27 -9.86
C LEU A 116 15.42 2.32 -11.03
N GLU A 117 14.70 2.47 -12.14
CA GLU A 117 14.99 1.76 -13.39
C GLU A 117 16.44 1.94 -13.83
N LYS A 118 16.94 3.18 -13.77
CA LYS A 118 18.32 3.51 -14.09
C LYS A 118 19.31 2.78 -13.18
N ILE A 119 19.09 2.80 -11.86
CA ILE A 119 19.94 2.08 -10.90
C ILE A 119 19.96 0.57 -11.19
N LEU A 120 18.80 -0.03 -11.42
CA LEU A 120 18.67 -1.46 -11.58
C LEU A 120 19.27 -1.98 -12.89
N PHE A 121 19.13 -1.25 -13.98
CA PHE A 121 19.41 -1.76 -15.31
C PHE A 121 20.53 -1.04 -16.08
N GLU A 122 20.80 0.22 -15.77
CA GLU A 122 21.82 1.01 -16.44
C GLU A 122 23.12 1.11 -15.64
N ASP A 123 23.02 1.40 -14.34
CA ASP A 123 24.19 1.56 -13.45
C ASP A 123 24.75 0.22 -12.96
N LYS A 124 24.15 -0.89 -13.38
CA LYS A 124 24.62 -2.26 -13.16
C LYS A 124 24.80 -2.58 -11.68
N VAL A 125 23.70 -2.79 -10.97
CA VAL A 125 23.73 -3.34 -9.60
C VAL A 125 24.67 -4.54 -9.52
N ARG A 126 25.48 -4.61 -8.47
CA ARG A 126 26.49 -5.65 -8.30
C ARG A 126 25.97 -6.92 -7.61
N HIS A 127 24.82 -6.83 -6.95
CA HIS A 127 24.17 -7.93 -6.24
C HIS A 127 22.85 -8.32 -6.92
N ILE A 128 22.26 -9.41 -6.48
CA ILE A 128 20.94 -9.83 -6.95
C ILE A 128 19.87 -8.99 -6.27
N VAL A 129 18.94 -8.45 -7.05
CA VAL A 129 17.76 -7.75 -6.59
C VAL A 129 16.54 -8.61 -6.88
N ASN A 130 15.73 -8.83 -5.87
CA ASN A 130 14.48 -9.56 -5.98
C ASN A 130 13.29 -8.59 -5.99
N ILE A 131 12.56 -8.55 -7.08
CA ILE A 131 11.31 -7.79 -7.20
C ILE A 131 10.16 -8.77 -6.98
N ILE A 132 9.37 -8.50 -5.94
CA ILE A 132 8.14 -9.23 -5.65
C ILE A 132 6.98 -8.32 -6.06
N MET A 133 6.27 -8.73 -7.12
CA MET A 133 5.10 -8.00 -7.61
C MET A 133 3.87 -8.45 -6.83
N ILE A 134 3.40 -7.58 -5.93
CA ILE A 134 2.21 -7.83 -5.12
C ILE A 134 0.99 -7.31 -5.88
N ASP A 135 0.10 -8.21 -6.25
CA ASP A 135 -1.17 -7.85 -6.91
C ASP A 135 -2.27 -7.57 -5.89
N TYR A 136 -3.43 -7.13 -6.37
CA TYR A 136 -4.61 -6.94 -5.54
C TYR A 136 -5.11 -8.28 -4.98
N LEU A 137 -5.73 -8.21 -3.81
CA LEU A 137 -6.45 -9.34 -3.25
C LEU A 137 -7.59 -9.75 -4.18
N THR A 138 -7.64 -11.02 -4.53
CA THR A 138 -8.70 -11.56 -5.38
C THR A 138 -9.12 -12.96 -4.95
N ALA A 139 -10.37 -13.32 -5.24
CA ALA A 139 -10.90 -14.68 -5.09
C ALA A 139 -10.96 -15.43 -6.44
N GLU A 140 -10.45 -14.84 -7.51
CA GLU A 140 -10.47 -15.43 -8.84
C GLU A 140 -9.43 -16.55 -8.97
N ASP A 141 -9.76 -17.60 -9.71
CA ASP A 141 -8.95 -18.81 -9.85
C ASP A 141 -7.56 -18.56 -10.45
N TYR A 142 -7.40 -17.51 -11.25
CA TYR A 142 -6.10 -17.18 -11.84
C TYR A 142 -5.04 -16.85 -10.78
N ALA A 143 -5.43 -16.42 -9.59
CA ALA A 143 -4.48 -16.11 -8.52
C ALA A 143 -3.61 -17.32 -8.17
N GLU A 144 -4.17 -18.52 -8.12
CA GLU A 144 -3.42 -19.75 -7.86
C GLU A 144 -2.40 -20.08 -8.96
N THR A 145 -2.73 -19.75 -10.22
CA THR A 145 -1.85 -20.00 -11.37
C THR A 145 -0.69 -19.01 -11.43
N PHE A 146 -0.95 -17.74 -11.10
CA PHE A 146 0.06 -16.68 -11.20
C PHE A 146 0.91 -16.53 -9.94
N HIS A 147 0.47 -17.05 -8.79
CA HIS A 147 1.25 -16.98 -7.56
C HIS A 147 2.60 -17.72 -7.72
N CYS A 148 3.68 -17.04 -7.30
CA CYS A 148 5.07 -17.50 -7.44
C CYS A 148 5.56 -17.69 -8.89
N LEU A 149 4.81 -17.24 -9.89
CA LEU A 149 5.27 -17.28 -11.27
C LEU A 149 6.39 -16.24 -11.47
N GLN A 150 7.51 -16.74 -12.02
CA GLN A 150 8.66 -15.90 -12.32
C GLN A 150 8.47 -15.17 -13.66
N SER A 151 8.97 -13.95 -13.74
CA SER A 151 8.99 -13.14 -14.95
C SER A 151 10.42 -12.81 -15.36
N LEU A 152 10.67 -12.78 -16.65
CA LEU A 152 11.96 -12.36 -17.19
C LEU A 152 12.15 -10.85 -17.05
N THR A 153 13.40 -10.45 -16.81
CA THR A 153 13.84 -9.04 -16.82
C THR A 153 14.99 -8.81 -17.79
N ARG A 154 15.35 -7.55 -18.01
CA ARG A 154 16.50 -7.15 -18.85
C ARG A 154 17.87 -7.51 -18.25
N SER A 155 17.91 -7.97 -17.00
CA SER A 155 19.15 -8.27 -16.30
C SER A 155 19.04 -9.58 -15.53
N ALA A 156 20.03 -10.45 -15.66
CA ALA A 156 20.12 -11.68 -14.88
C ALA A 156 20.25 -11.43 -13.36
N ARG A 157 20.62 -10.22 -12.95
CA ARG A 157 20.73 -9.84 -11.54
C ARG A 157 19.43 -9.30 -10.96
N VAL A 158 18.44 -9.00 -11.77
CA VAL A 158 17.12 -8.53 -11.33
C VAL A 158 16.13 -9.64 -11.58
N GLN A 159 15.75 -10.31 -10.51
CA GLN A 159 14.76 -11.40 -10.54
C GLN A 159 13.38 -10.83 -10.17
N LYS A 160 12.34 -11.39 -10.77
CA LYS A 160 10.99 -10.90 -10.64
C LYS A 160 10.01 -12.04 -10.47
N VAL A 161 9.16 -11.97 -9.45
CA VAL A 161 8.18 -13.00 -9.11
C VAL A 161 6.85 -12.38 -8.75
N ASN A 162 5.76 -13.01 -9.18
CA ASN A 162 4.41 -12.60 -8.81
C ASN A 162 4.04 -13.07 -7.40
N PHE A 163 3.41 -12.20 -6.63
CA PHE A 163 2.78 -12.55 -5.37
C PHE A 163 1.31 -12.20 -5.44
N MET A 164 0.45 -13.22 -5.42
CA MET A 164 -0.98 -13.09 -5.56
C MET A 164 -1.64 -13.27 -4.19
N PRO A 165 -2.04 -12.19 -3.49
CA PRO A 165 -2.87 -12.29 -2.30
C PRO A 165 -4.19 -13.00 -2.62
N GLY A 166 -4.66 -13.86 -1.73
CA GLY A 166 -5.85 -14.66 -1.99
C GLY A 166 -6.29 -15.48 -0.78
N PHE A 167 -7.31 -16.30 -0.97
CA PHE A 167 -8.02 -16.99 0.09
C PHE A 167 -7.72 -18.50 0.17
N THR A 168 -6.87 -19.00 -0.70
CA THR A 168 -6.53 -20.43 -0.75
C THR A 168 -5.09 -20.69 -0.35
N GLU A 169 -4.77 -21.94 -0.02
CA GLU A 169 -3.41 -22.36 0.33
C GLU A 169 -2.39 -22.22 -0.81
N LYS A 170 -2.86 -22.06 -2.06
CA LYS A 170 -2.02 -21.87 -3.24
C LYS A 170 -1.78 -20.40 -3.59
N THR A 171 -2.26 -19.49 -2.74
CA THR A 171 -2.07 -18.04 -2.90
C THR A 171 -1.22 -17.46 -1.77
N GLY A 172 -0.90 -16.17 -1.85
CA GLY A 172 -0.05 -15.50 -0.88
C GLY A 172 -0.73 -15.17 0.46
N GLY A 173 -2.02 -15.51 0.63
CA GLY A 173 -2.75 -15.24 1.86
C GLY A 173 -3.19 -13.78 2.01
N LEU A 174 -3.43 -13.39 3.25
CA LEU A 174 -4.03 -12.12 3.64
C LEU A 174 -3.14 -11.34 4.60
N ILE A 175 -3.24 -10.00 4.56
CA ILE A 175 -2.73 -9.14 5.63
C ILE A 175 -3.72 -9.19 6.78
N LEU A 176 -3.34 -9.85 7.88
CA LEU A 176 -4.18 -9.96 9.06
C LEU A 176 -3.84 -8.86 10.05
N ASP A 177 -4.82 -8.03 10.36
CA ASP A 177 -4.74 -7.05 11.44
C ASP A 177 -5.35 -7.64 12.72
N ASN A 178 -4.98 -7.08 13.86
CA ASN A 178 -5.68 -7.37 15.12
C ASN A 178 -7.06 -6.69 15.08
N MET A 179 -8.08 -7.43 14.64
CA MET A 179 -9.46 -6.94 14.46
C MET A 179 -10.25 -6.88 15.78
N GLU A 180 -9.75 -7.45 16.87
CA GLU A 180 -10.50 -7.57 18.13
C GLU A 180 -10.98 -6.22 18.66
N ASN A 181 -10.14 -5.18 18.55
CA ASN A 181 -10.49 -3.83 18.99
C ASN A 181 -11.53 -3.13 18.10
N LEU A 182 -11.70 -3.58 16.85
CA LEU A 182 -12.65 -2.99 15.90
C LEU A 182 -14.06 -3.55 16.10
N LEU A 183 -14.18 -4.80 16.53
CA LEU A 183 -15.46 -5.48 16.73
C LEU A 183 -16.20 -5.03 18.00
N GLN A 184 -15.53 -4.36 18.93
CA GLN A 184 -16.11 -3.93 20.22
C GLN A 184 -16.84 -2.58 20.17
N LYS A 185 -16.72 -1.81 19.09
CA LYS A 185 -17.43 -0.54 18.98
C LYS A 185 -18.91 -0.77 18.73
N LYS A 186 -19.76 -0.32 19.67
CA LYS A 186 -21.22 -0.25 19.44
C LYS A 186 -21.46 0.71 18.27
N VAL A 187 -21.95 0.16 17.17
CA VAL A 187 -22.37 0.96 16.01
C VAL A 187 -23.78 1.47 16.30
N GLU A 188 -23.98 2.80 16.25
CA GLU A 188 -25.34 3.33 16.25
C GLU A 188 -26.06 2.87 14.99
N LYS A 189 -27.23 2.27 15.18
CA LYS A 189 -28.09 1.89 14.04
C LYS A 189 -28.57 3.15 13.30
N LYS A 190 -28.86 3.00 12.01
CA LYS A 190 -29.39 4.08 11.15
C LYS A 190 -28.36 5.18 10.80
N GLN A 191 -27.16 4.78 10.52
CA GLN A 191 -26.14 5.62 9.90
C GLN A 191 -25.77 5.06 8.52
N ILE A 192 -25.52 5.94 7.56
CA ILE A 192 -25.03 5.59 6.23
C ILE A 192 -23.66 6.23 6.05
N LEU A 193 -22.69 5.46 5.58
CA LEU A 193 -21.41 5.97 5.10
C LEU A 193 -21.40 5.87 3.58
N PHE A 194 -21.18 6.97 2.91
CA PHE A 194 -20.98 7.03 1.48
C PHE A 194 -19.51 7.30 1.15
N PHE A 195 -18.92 6.40 0.36
CA PHE A 195 -17.57 6.53 -0.18
C PHE A 195 -17.55 6.06 -1.62
N SER A 196 -17.07 6.88 -2.55
CA SER A 196 -17.20 6.61 -3.97
C SER A 196 -16.15 7.31 -4.83
N TYR A 197 -16.23 7.01 -6.13
CA TYR A 197 -15.50 7.70 -7.20
C TYR A 197 -16.30 8.88 -7.75
N ASP A 198 -15.61 9.76 -8.48
CA ASP A 198 -16.22 10.86 -9.20
C ASP A 198 -17.07 10.34 -10.36
N ARG A 199 -18.38 10.61 -10.30
CA ARG A 199 -19.37 10.27 -11.33
C ARG A 199 -20.68 11.01 -11.07
N ASP A 200 -21.65 10.87 -11.97
CA ASP A 200 -23.02 11.31 -11.72
C ASP A 200 -23.71 10.40 -10.69
N TRP A 201 -24.15 11.01 -9.59
CA TRP A 201 -24.82 10.35 -8.47
C TRP A 201 -26.33 10.65 -8.40
N SER A 202 -26.89 11.33 -9.42
CA SER A 202 -28.30 11.77 -9.41
C SER A 202 -29.29 10.61 -9.21
N PHE A 203 -28.97 9.42 -9.73
CA PHE A 203 -29.81 8.23 -9.56
C PHE A 203 -29.86 7.73 -8.11
N LEU A 204 -28.78 7.93 -7.33
CA LEU A 204 -28.68 7.44 -5.96
C LEU A 204 -29.41 8.37 -4.99
N THR A 205 -29.45 9.68 -5.27
CA THR A 205 -30.09 10.66 -4.38
C THR A 205 -31.56 10.38 -4.16
N SER A 206 -32.30 10.08 -5.22
CA SER A 206 -33.72 9.68 -5.13
C SER A 206 -33.93 8.36 -4.36
N ALA A 207 -32.99 7.43 -4.50
CA ALA A 207 -33.06 6.18 -3.74
C ALA A 207 -32.78 6.40 -2.25
N LEU A 208 -31.85 7.30 -1.89
CA LEU A 208 -31.55 7.69 -0.52
C LEU A 208 -32.74 8.43 0.13
N GLU A 209 -33.39 9.33 -0.59
CA GLU A 209 -34.58 10.02 -0.11
C GLU A 209 -35.72 9.04 0.18
N ARG A 210 -35.98 8.10 -0.72
CA ARG A 210 -36.99 7.06 -0.51
C ARG A 210 -36.62 6.17 0.68
N PHE A 211 -35.37 5.73 0.77
CA PHE A 211 -34.88 4.94 1.90
C PHE A 211 -35.02 5.68 3.23
N TYR A 212 -34.73 6.99 3.25
CA TYR A 212 -34.93 7.84 4.43
C TYR A 212 -36.39 7.91 4.86
N ASN A 213 -37.30 8.11 3.92
CA ASN A 213 -38.75 8.19 4.20
C ASN A 213 -39.32 6.87 4.73
N GLU A 214 -38.85 5.73 4.20
CA GLU A 214 -39.33 4.39 4.60
C GLU A 214 -38.72 3.90 5.92
N ASN A 215 -37.45 4.15 6.16
CA ASN A 215 -36.68 3.53 7.26
C ASN A 215 -36.16 4.53 8.28
N GLY A 216 -36.00 5.78 7.91
CA GLY A 216 -35.35 6.84 8.66
C GLY A 216 -33.89 6.53 9.03
N PHE A 217 -32.95 7.30 8.60
CA PHE A 217 -31.59 7.27 9.10
C PHE A 217 -31.23 8.59 9.80
N LYS A 218 -30.39 8.53 10.84
CA LYS A 218 -30.06 9.70 11.63
C LYS A 218 -28.96 10.55 11.02
N LYS A 219 -28.01 9.91 10.31
CA LYS A 219 -26.83 10.57 9.77
C LYS A 219 -26.39 9.90 8.47
N LEU A 220 -26.04 10.73 7.49
CA LEU A 220 -25.33 10.36 6.29
C LEU A 220 -23.92 10.98 6.37
N PHE A 221 -22.90 10.12 6.38
CA PHE A 221 -21.51 10.55 6.32
C PHE A 221 -21.01 10.40 4.89
N VAL A 222 -20.42 11.46 4.36
CA VAL A 222 -19.76 11.45 3.06
C VAL A 222 -18.25 11.47 3.31
N ALA A 223 -17.59 10.34 3.01
CA ALA A 223 -16.16 10.23 3.22
C ALA A 223 -15.37 11.12 2.25
N GLN A 224 -14.21 11.57 2.68
CA GLN A 224 -13.26 12.24 1.80
C GLN A 224 -12.80 11.29 0.69
N GLY A 225 -12.70 11.77 -0.53
CA GLY A 225 -12.30 10.99 -1.69
C GLY A 225 -12.75 11.65 -2.98
N LYS A 226 -12.42 11.03 -4.11
CA LYS A 226 -12.69 11.57 -5.46
C LYS A 226 -14.18 11.81 -5.73
N GLY A 227 -15.08 11.03 -5.13
CA GLY A 227 -16.52 11.14 -5.35
C GLY A 227 -17.27 12.07 -4.41
N LYS A 228 -16.59 12.71 -3.43
CA LYS A 228 -17.27 13.57 -2.46
C LYS A 228 -17.97 14.75 -3.13
N GLU A 229 -17.28 15.49 -3.97
CA GLU A 229 -17.82 16.72 -4.59
C GLU A 229 -18.99 16.41 -5.52
N SER A 230 -18.86 15.40 -6.39
CA SER A 230 -19.93 15.00 -7.31
C SER A 230 -21.15 14.48 -6.58
N PHE A 231 -20.97 13.73 -5.49
CA PHE A 231 -22.09 13.28 -4.66
C PHE A 231 -22.79 14.45 -3.96
N CYS A 232 -22.05 15.34 -3.29
CA CYS A 232 -22.62 16.49 -2.60
C CYS A 232 -23.37 17.43 -3.57
N LYS A 233 -22.84 17.61 -4.78
CA LYS A 233 -23.52 18.37 -5.84
C LYS A 233 -24.85 17.71 -6.27
N ALA A 234 -24.88 16.39 -6.41
CA ALA A 234 -26.07 15.66 -6.77
C ALA A 234 -27.11 15.63 -5.63
N TYR A 235 -26.67 15.47 -4.39
CA TYR A 235 -27.53 15.40 -3.20
C TYR A 235 -28.12 16.78 -2.81
N LYS A 236 -27.57 17.87 -3.33
CA LYS A 236 -28.04 19.27 -3.09
C LYS A 236 -28.18 19.61 -1.61
N ASP A 237 -27.38 19.04 -0.76
CA ASP A 237 -27.39 19.35 0.66
C ASP A 237 -26.29 20.38 0.96
N GLU A 238 -26.69 21.56 1.46
CA GLU A 238 -25.79 22.64 1.88
C GLU A 238 -24.87 22.26 3.05
N LYS A 239 -25.13 21.12 3.70
CA LYS A 239 -24.35 20.58 4.83
C LYS A 239 -23.28 19.56 4.42
N CYS A 240 -23.11 19.32 3.14
CA CYS A 240 -22.09 18.43 2.58
C CYS A 240 -20.70 19.12 2.50
N ASN A 241 -20.26 19.75 3.60
CA ASN A 241 -18.97 20.43 3.70
C ASN A 241 -17.89 19.55 4.33
#